data_c328dc05c7793a59118b1f397316f4cd
#
_entry.id   c328dc05c7793a59118b1f397316f4cd
#
_cell.length_a   1.000
_cell.length_b   1.000
_cell.length_c   1.000
_cell.angle_alpha   90.00
_cell.angle_beta   90.00
_cell.angle_gamma   90.00
#
_symmetry.space_group_name_H-M   'P 1'
#
loop_
_entity.id
_entity.type
_entity.pdbx_description
1 polymer ?
#
loop_
_entity_poly.entity_id
_entity_poly.type
_entity_poly.pdbx_seq_one_letter_code
_entity_poly.pdbx_strand_id
1 'polypeptide(L)'
;MLLSCCFSSKENLHFKSVTVTKTVTVTEIVTETKSVTVTKGATVTKVVKVIKGVTVTKGIKVINCFTVIKSVTVPKNVTNKALALHFDEDFPPNNLSYYGNDDDQNETITWMRASEIAQQKGKDPVVFDQEGASRFDVKQGKIGNCWFLAALSDLPMYPKLFKKVVDPDQNFGINYQGKFRFRFWDFGLWKTIEVDDFLPTLQGQVRGVTSQNSGEFWSALAEKAYAKHYGNYAIALHGGFVAEALEDLTGGIGEEIFMAEISDHSKFFLKLLQGYKTKSMMSASILTSSSIRDENGLVSRHAYSLNKVIEFKLGNETVQLLRIRNPWGSGEWKGQWSDSSKKWENLPSKIKDKLDFQSKVDGEFYISLSDFMKMFDQVTICHLSMDSIDKSVDKWKMAELEGSWTMRYGGSGPYANLLPVLNDPQYLIELKDTDKDGFCTILVSILQKSIDRNSYGSIGFEVFRVDDPAEELPLTANFFANCQIEESHQTQIRRAATKRLHLKPGKFVIIPHNYQKASGSEESTKRFLIRVLHEGRGSFKRLK
;
A
#
# COMPACT_ATOMS: atom_id res chain seq x y z
N MET A 1 -40.40 -35.90 -17.04
CA MET A 1 -39.18 -36.74 -16.98
C MET A 1 -38.03 -35.84 -16.56
N LEU A 2 -37.67 -35.94 -15.31
CA LEU A 2 -36.59 -35.22 -14.69
C LEU A 2 -35.29 -35.97 -15.04
N LEU A 3 -34.40 -35.38 -15.81
CA LEU A 3 -33.02 -35.82 -15.91
C LEU A 3 -32.18 -34.90 -15.01
N SER A 4 -31.95 -35.36 -13.79
CA SER A 4 -30.90 -34.86 -12.92
C SER A 4 -29.62 -35.57 -13.33
N CYS A 5 -28.76 -34.91 -14.07
CA CYS A 5 -27.40 -35.41 -14.31
C CYS A 5 -26.45 -34.72 -13.32
N CYS A 6 -26.26 -35.31 -12.14
CA CYS A 6 -25.08 -35.12 -11.33
C CYS A 6 -23.96 -35.96 -11.92
N PHE A 7 -23.00 -35.35 -12.57
CA PHE A 7 -21.76 -36.03 -12.93
C PHE A 7 -20.64 -35.57 -12.00
N SER A 8 -20.23 -36.48 -11.12
CA SER A 8 -18.94 -36.44 -10.46
C SER A 8 -18.07 -37.48 -11.14
N SER A 9 -17.26 -37.09 -12.12
CA SER A 9 -16.02 -37.73 -12.52
C SER A 9 -15.52 -37.14 -13.84
N LYS A 10 -14.23 -37.10 -13.99
CA LYS A 10 -13.50 -36.55 -15.13
C LYS A 10 -13.69 -37.47 -16.36
N GLU A 11 -14.68 -37.20 -17.16
CA GLU A 11 -14.77 -37.79 -18.51
C GLU A 11 -14.94 -36.68 -19.55
N ASN A 12 -14.06 -36.69 -20.55
CA ASN A 12 -14.15 -35.85 -21.74
C ASN A 12 -15.29 -36.33 -22.64
N LEU A 13 -16.41 -35.63 -22.61
CA LEU A 13 -17.56 -35.91 -23.46
C LEU A 13 -17.51 -35.07 -24.74
N HIS A 14 -17.40 -35.71 -25.88
CA HIS A 14 -17.46 -35.09 -27.21
C HIS A 14 -18.89 -35.12 -27.76
N PHE A 15 -19.57 -33.95 -27.83
CA PHE A 15 -20.88 -33.83 -28.46
C PHE A 15 -20.86 -32.91 -29.68
N LYS A 16 -21.65 -33.25 -30.71
CA LYS A 16 -21.80 -32.39 -31.91
C LYS A 16 -22.65 -31.15 -31.64
N SER A 17 -23.62 -31.22 -30.71
CA SER A 17 -24.40 -30.08 -30.22
C SER A 17 -25.05 -30.41 -28.85
N VAL A 18 -25.25 -29.40 -28.02
CA VAL A 18 -25.97 -29.50 -26.75
C VAL A 18 -27.12 -28.48 -26.76
N THR A 19 -28.36 -28.96 -26.50
CA THR A 19 -29.53 -28.10 -26.40
C THR A 19 -30.09 -28.20 -24.98
N VAL A 20 -30.18 -27.07 -24.26
CA VAL A 20 -30.72 -26.98 -22.90
C VAL A 20 -32.05 -26.17 -22.93
N THR A 21 -33.19 -26.84 -22.65
CA THR A 21 -34.52 -26.26 -22.81
C THR A 21 -35.28 -25.91 -21.54
N LYS A 22 -34.73 -26.20 -20.33
CA LYS A 22 -35.37 -25.87 -19.03
C LYS A 22 -34.31 -25.41 -18.03
N THR A 23 -34.78 -24.83 -16.89
CA THR A 23 -33.93 -24.35 -15.80
C THR A 23 -33.03 -25.49 -15.29
N VAL A 24 -31.77 -25.50 -15.73
CA VAL A 24 -30.73 -26.45 -15.32
C VAL A 24 -29.52 -25.66 -14.96
N THR A 25 -28.94 -25.94 -13.79
CA THR A 25 -27.66 -25.40 -13.40
C THR A 25 -26.58 -26.33 -13.96
N VAL A 26 -25.82 -25.86 -14.95
CA VAL A 26 -24.69 -26.61 -15.51
C VAL A 26 -23.43 -26.05 -14.90
N THR A 27 -22.76 -26.85 -14.10
CA THR A 27 -21.57 -26.41 -13.35
C THR A 27 -20.28 -26.51 -14.16
N GLU A 28 -20.22 -27.39 -15.16
CA GLU A 28 -19.06 -27.54 -16.05
C GLU A 28 -19.47 -28.14 -17.40
N ILE A 29 -19.09 -27.48 -18.51
CA ILE A 29 -19.19 -28.05 -19.85
C ILE A 29 -17.78 -28.08 -20.43
N VAL A 30 -17.24 -29.29 -20.54
CA VAL A 30 -15.94 -29.55 -21.23
C VAL A 30 -16.26 -30.22 -22.55
N THR A 31 -16.35 -29.44 -23.65
CA THR A 31 -16.62 -30.03 -24.97
C THR A 31 -15.97 -29.29 -26.11
N GLU A 32 -15.52 -30.05 -27.12
CA GLU A 32 -15.25 -29.56 -28.48
C GLU A 32 -16.56 -29.62 -29.29
N THR A 33 -17.48 -28.70 -29.08
CA THR A 33 -18.76 -28.67 -29.80
C THR A 33 -18.79 -27.59 -30.86
N LYS A 34 -19.53 -27.84 -31.95
CA LYS A 34 -19.73 -26.87 -33.04
C LYS A 34 -20.68 -25.73 -32.64
N SER A 35 -21.61 -25.95 -31.70
CA SER A 35 -22.50 -24.90 -31.17
C SER A 35 -23.14 -25.32 -29.84
N VAL A 36 -23.47 -24.35 -28.97
CA VAL A 36 -24.27 -24.52 -27.77
C VAL A 36 -25.48 -23.60 -27.88
N THR A 37 -26.68 -24.15 -27.77
CA THR A 37 -27.93 -23.38 -27.73
C THR A 37 -28.52 -23.46 -26.33
N VAL A 38 -28.71 -22.34 -25.69
CA VAL A 38 -29.26 -22.24 -24.34
C VAL A 38 -30.54 -21.41 -24.39
N THR A 39 -31.67 -22.02 -24.01
CA THR A 39 -32.98 -21.37 -23.96
C THR A 39 -33.42 -21.12 -22.51
N LYS A 40 -34.13 -20.04 -22.32
CA LYS A 40 -34.72 -19.43 -21.10
C LYS A 40 -34.48 -20.17 -19.76
N GLY A 41 -33.79 -19.51 -18.80
CA GLY A 41 -33.77 -19.89 -17.39
C GLY A 41 -32.60 -20.80 -16.95
N ALA A 42 -31.57 -21.01 -17.77
CA ALA A 42 -30.41 -21.80 -17.38
C ALA A 42 -29.26 -20.92 -16.88
N THR A 43 -28.54 -21.38 -15.84
CA THR A 43 -27.28 -20.78 -15.38
C THR A 43 -26.13 -21.68 -15.82
N VAL A 44 -25.21 -21.14 -16.61
CA VAL A 44 -23.99 -21.86 -17.05
C VAL A 44 -22.82 -21.28 -16.26
N THR A 45 -22.22 -22.07 -15.40
CA THR A 45 -21.14 -21.62 -14.50
C THR A 45 -19.74 -21.76 -15.10
N LYS A 46 -19.54 -22.62 -16.09
CA LYS A 46 -18.23 -22.78 -16.76
C LYS A 46 -18.38 -23.44 -18.14
N VAL A 47 -17.89 -22.76 -19.20
CA VAL A 47 -17.78 -23.33 -20.55
C VAL A 47 -16.30 -23.36 -20.93
N VAL A 48 -15.74 -24.54 -21.14
CA VAL A 48 -14.28 -24.69 -21.28
C VAL A 48 -13.82 -24.61 -22.74
N LYS A 49 -14.66 -24.90 -23.74
CA LYS A 49 -14.28 -24.68 -25.16
C LYS A 49 -15.51 -24.76 -26.09
N VAL A 50 -15.77 -23.73 -26.85
CA VAL A 50 -16.79 -23.73 -27.93
C VAL A 50 -16.12 -23.36 -29.26
N ILE A 51 -16.18 -24.25 -30.26
CA ILE A 51 -15.50 -24.04 -31.54
C ILE A 51 -16.33 -23.21 -32.54
N LYS A 52 -17.66 -23.13 -32.41
CA LYS A 52 -18.55 -22.27 -33.19
C LYS A 52 -19.76 -21.81 -32.36
N GLY A 53 -19.98 -20.53 -32.29
CA GLY A 53 -21.16 -19.73 -31.86
C GLY A 53 -22.03 -20.21 -30.69
N VAL A 54 -22.27 -19.33 -29.74
CA VAL A 54 -23.27 -19.51 -28.68
C VAL A 54 -24.49 -18.66 -29.01
N THR A 55 -25.67 -19.25 -29.10
CA THR A 55 -26.94 -18.53 -29.27
C THR A 55 -27.67 -18.48 -27.91
N VAL A 56 -27.88 -17.28 -27.40
CA VAL A 56 -28.51 -17.05 -26.09
C VAL A 56 -29.87 -16.39 -26.29
N THR A 57 -30.96 -17.03 -25.85
CA THR A 57 -32.28 -16.47 -25.85
C THR A 57 -32.75 -16.21 -24.42
N LYS A 58 -32.83 -14.95 -24.04
CA LYS A 58 -33.42 -14.34 -22.84
C LYS A 58 -33.18 -14.98 -21.46
N GLY A 59 -32.54 -14.24 -20.54
CA GLY A 59 -32.54 -14.52 -19.09
C GLY A 59 -31.43 -15.46 -18.58
N ILE A 60 -30.28 -15.50 -19.20
CA ILE A 60 -29.16 -16.40 -18.82
C ILE A 60 -28.03 -15.63 -18.17
N LYS A 61 -27.56 -16.13 -17.04
CA LYS A 61 -26.39 -15.64 -16.34
C LYS A 61 -25.22 -16.58 -16.66
N VAL A 62 -24.22 -16.08 -17.39
CA VAL A 62 -22.98 -16.83 -17.69
C VAL A 62 -21.91 -16.35 -16.74
N ILE A 63 -21.37 -17.24 -15.91
CA ILE A 63 -20.30 -16.94 -14.96
C ILE A 63 -19.08 -17.75 -15.39
N ASN A 64 -17.97 -17.08 -15.66
CA ASN A 64 -16.69 -17.64 -16.14
C ASN A 64 -16.73 -18.35 -17.51
N CYS A 65 -16.59 -17.56 -18.57
CA CYS A 65 -16.38 -18.08 -19.91
C CYS A 65 -14.91 -17.92 -20.31
N PHE A 66 -14.15 -19.01 -20.29
CA PHE A 66 -12.83 -19.04 -20.90
C PHE A 66 -12.97 -19.61 -22.31
N THR A 67 -13.11 -18.78 -23.33
CA THR A 67 -12.72 -19.12 -24.72
C THR A 67 -13.07 -18.00 -25.69
N VAL A 68 -12.31 -17.87 -26.73
CA VAL A 68 -12.55 -17.00 -27.89
C VAL A 68 -13.90 -17.33 -28.55
N ILE A 69 -14.92 -16.55 -28.20
CA ILE A 69 -16.23 -16.59 -28.88
C ILE A 69 -16.07 -15.81 -30.19
N LYS A 70 -16.06 -16.50 -31.34
CA LYS A 70 -15.96 -15.84 -32.65
C LYS A 70 -17.21 -15.06 -33.06
N SER A 71 -18.38 -15.32 -32.45
CA SER A 71 -19.58 -14.49 -32.60
C SER A 71 -20.66 -14.87 -31.58
N VAL A 72 -21.27 -13.89 -30.95
CA VAL A 72 -22.51 -14.01 -30.14
C VAL A 72 -23.63 -13.33 -30.92
N THR A 73 -24.62 -14.08 -31.37
CA THR A 73 -25.83 -13.48 -31.98
C THR A 73 -26.87 -13.25 -30.91
N VAL A 74 -27.08 -12.00 -30.53
CA VAL A 74 -28.15 -11.57 -29.62
C VAL A 74 -29.36 -11.15 -30.48
N PRO A 75 -30.58 -11.69 -30.24
CA PRO A 75 -31.78 -11.24 -30.94
C PRO A 75 -32.01 -9.73 -30.71
N LYS A 76 -32.36 -8.98 -31.77
CA LYS A 76 -32.59 -7.52 -31.76
C LYS A 76 -33.65 -6.99 -30.77
N ASN A 77 -34.39 -7.85 -30.07
CA ASN A 77 -35.47 -7.49 -29.16
C ASN A 77 -35.12 -7.63 -27.67
N VAL A 78 -33.87 -7.73 -27.32
CA VAL A 78 -33.44 -7.51 -25.94
C VAL A 78 -33.25 -5.98 -25.80
N THR A 79 -34.29 -5.31 -25.30
CA THR A 79 -34.13 -3.96 -24.79
C THR A 79 -33.10 -4.02 -23.68
N ASN A 80 -31.82 -3.68 -24.00
CA ASN A 80 -30.88 -3.26 -23.00
C ASN A 80 -31.49 -2.01 -22.35
N LYS A 81 -32.14 -2.17 -21.18
CA LYS A 81 -32.11 -1.10 -20.22
C LYS A 81 -30.62 -0.98 -19.90
N ALA A 82 -29.92 -0.06 -20.53
CA ALA A 82 -28.60 0.36 -20.11
C ALA A 82 -28.76 0.69 -18.62
N LEU A 83 -28.27 -0.19 -17.76
CA LEU A 83 -28.17 0.16 -16.34
C LEU A 83 -27.30 1.40 -16.33
N ALA A 84 -27.85 2.51 -15.84
CA ALA A 84 -27.07 3.74 -15.71
C ALA A 84 -25.80 3.38 -14.96
N LEU A 85 -24.64 3.80 -15.49
CA LEU A 85 -23.37 3.57 -14.82
C LEU A 85 -23.41 4.24 -13.45
N HIS A 86 -22.75 3.62 -12.49
CA HIS A 86 -22.65 4.13 -11.14
C HIS A 86 -22.13 5.57 -11.14
N PHE A 87 -22.77 6.37 -10.31
CA PHE A 87 -22.38 7.71 -9.94
C PHE A 87 -22.13 7.72 -8.43
N ASP A 88 -20.97 8.18 -8.02
CA ASP A 88 -20.56 8.20 -6.62
C ASP A 88 -21.04 9.50 -5.96
N GLU A 89 -22.20 9.43 -5.30
CA GLU A 89 -22.80 10.58 -4.62
C GLU A 89 -21.98 11.07 -3.43
N ASP A 90 -21.21 10.19 -2.79
CA ASP A 90 -20.34 10.54 -1.66
C ASP A 90 -19.02 11.20 -2.10
N PHE A 91 -18.66 11.04 -3.38
CA PHE A 91 -17.46 11.64 -3.98
C PHE A 91 -17.76 12.10 -5.41
N PRO A 92 -18.64 13.09 -5.56
CA PRO A 92 -19.14 13.54 -6.85
C PRO A 92 -18.04 14.19 -7.70
N PRO A 93 -18.12 14.14 -9.02
CA PRO A 93 -17.16 14.73 -9.95
C PRO A 93 -17.27 16.26 -10.02
N ASN A 94 -16.86 16.96 -8.99
CA ASN A 94 -16.91 18.41 -8.86
C ASN A 94 -15.70 18.96 -8.06
N ASN A 95 -15.68 20.27 -7.85
CA ASN A 95 -14.58 20.96 -7.15
C ASN A 95 -14.45 20.54 -5.69
N LEU A 96 -15.54 20.20 -5.00
CA LEU A 96 -15.49 19.72 -3.62
C LEU A 96 -14.64 18.46 -3.49
N SER A 97 -14.79 17.50 -4.39
CA SER A 97 -13.99 16.27 -4.40
C SER A 97 -12.52 16.52 -4.81
N TYR A 98 -12.23 17.58 -5.55
CA TYR A 98 -10.87 17.87 -5.97
C TYR A 98 -10.16 18.84 -5.01
N TYR A 99 -10.74 20.01 -4.75
CA TYR A 99 -10.13 21.09 -3.95
C TYR A 99 -10.57 21.08 -2.47
N GLY A 100 -11.71 20.47 -2.14
CA GLY A 100 -12.30 20.52 -0.79
C GLY A 100 -13.20 21.73 -0.53
N ASN A 101 -13.32 22.63 -1.50
CA ASN A 101 -14.24 23.77 -1.51
C ASN A 101 -14.73 24.04 -2.92
N ASP A 102 -15.81 24.81 -3.04
CA ASP A 102 -16.39 25.20 -4.33
C ASP A 102 -15.79 26.50 -4.91
N ASP A 103 -15.01 27.23 -4.10
CA ASP A 103 -14.57 28.60 -4.42
C ASP A 103 -13.18 28.69 -5.11
N ASP A 104 -12.43 27.58 -5.17
CA ASP A 104 -11.10 27.60 -5.78
C ASP A 104 -11.21 27.54 -7.31
N GLN A 105 -11.08 28.70 -7.96
CA GLN A 105 -11.25 28.87 -9.40
C GLN A 105 -9.93 28.98 -10.18
N ASN A 106 -8.78 28.64 -9.60
CA ASN A 106 -7.49 28.82 -10.26
C ASN A 106 -7.33 27.95 -11.53
N GLU A 107 -7.97 26.78 -11.59
CA GLU A 107 -8.00 25.92 -12.77
C GLU A 107 -9.37 25.22 -12.89
N THR A 108 -9.98 25.27 -14.08
CA THR A 108 -11.25 24.56 -14.32
C THR A 108 -11.00 23.07 -14.51
N ILE A 109 -11.19 22.29 -13.45
CA ILE A 109 -11.16 20.83 -13.51
C ILE A 109 -12.45 20.32 -14.16
N THR A 110 -12.28 19.51 -15.19
CA THR A 110 -13.37 18.75 -15.80
C THR A 110 -13.23 17.28 -15.45
N TRP A 111 -14.35 16.61 -15.22
CA TRP A 111 -14.34 15.21 -14.87
C TRP A 111 -14.81 14.38 -16.08
N MET A 112 -14.02 13.39 -16.43
CA MET A 112 -14.30 12.50 -17.55
C MET A 112 -14.27 11.05 -17.10
N ARG A 113 -15.15 10.23 -17.68
CA ARG A 113 -15.06 8.80 -17.43
C ARG A 113 -13.79 8.21 -18.05
N ALA A 114 -13.24 7.18 -17.43
CA ALA A 114 -12.07 6.48 -17.93
C ALA A 114 -12.23 6.01 -19.38
N SER A 115 -13.44 5.58 -19.76
CA SER A 115 -13.78 5.19 -21.13
C SER A 115 -13.67 6.37 -22.13
N GLU A 116 -14.10 7.56 -21.75
CA GLU A 116 -14.00 8.77 -22.59
C GLU A 116 -12.54 9.19 -22.78
N ILE A 117 -11.75 9.13 -21.69
CA ILE A 117 -10.31 9.40 -21.72
C ILE A 117 -9.56 8.42 -22.63
N ALA A 118 -9.88 7.12 -22.54
CA ALA A 118 -9.28 6.11 -23.40
C ALA A 118 -9.64 6.32 -24.88
N GLN A 119 -10.91 6.60 -25.16
CA GLN A 119 -11.40 6.85 -26.54
C GLN A 119 -10.73 8.07 -27.18
N GLN A 120 -10.47 9.14 -26.45
CA GLN A 120 -9.71 10.30 -26.96
C GLN A 120 -8.30 9.90 -27.43
N LYS A 121 -7.74 8.83 -26.89
CA LYS A 121 -6.42 8.29 -27.24
C LYS A 121 -6.49 7.10 -28.22
N GLY A 122 -7.69 6.79 -28.75
CA GLY A 122 -7.91 5.66 -29.65
C GLY A 122 -7.68 4.29 -28.99
N LYS A 123 -7.94 4.17 -27.68
CA LYS A 123 -7.76 2.96 -26.88
C LYS A 123 -9.07 2.51 -26.25
N ASP A 124 -9.17 1.21 -25.96
CA ASP A 124 -10.19 0.66 -25.10
C ASP A 124 -9.75 0.81 -23.62
N PRO A 125 -10.67 1.16 -22.71
CA PRO A 125 -10.34 1.22 -21.30
C PRO A 125 -10.14 -0.17 -20.70
N VAL A 126 -9.07 -0.34 -19.94
CA VAL A 126 -8.78 -1.56 -19.17
C VAL A 126 -8.41 -1.19 -17.74
N VAL A 127 -8.70 -2.08 -16.79
CA VAL A 127 -8.19 -1.93 -15.43
C VAL A 127 -6.72 -2.32 -15.41
N PHE A 128 -6.40 -3.47 -16.02
CA PHE A 128 -5.05 -3.97 -16.22
C PHE A 128 -4.84 -4.28 -17.69
N ASP A 129 -3.64 -4.10 -18.17
CA ASP A 129 -3.26 -4.54 -19.50
C ASP A 129 -3.10 -6.09 -19.57
N GLN A 130 -2.64 -6.61 -20.72
CA GLN A 130 -2.49 -8.06 -20.92
C GLN A 130 -1.36 -8.67 -20.10
N GLU A 131 -0.37 -7.86 -19.69
CA GLU A 131 0.77 -8.28 -18.89
C GLU A 131 0.45 -8.21 -17.40
N GLY A 132 -0.68 -7.60 -17.03
CA GLY A 132 -1.12 -7.36 -15.66
C GLY A 132 -0.47 -6.11 -15.07
N ALA A 133 -0.76 -5.82 -13.81
CA ALA A 133 -0.25 -4.62 -13.16
C ALA A 133 1.27 -4.66 -12.95
N SER A 134 1.92 -3.55 -13.23
CA SER A 134 3.34 -3.36 -13.08
C SER A 134 3.69 -2.04 -12.34
N ARG A 135 4.93 -1.92 -11.89
CA ARG A 135 5.41 -0.67 -11.28
C ARG A 135 5.45 0.50 -12.27
N PHE A 136 5.46 0.23 -13.55
CA PHE A 136 5.51 1.23 -14.61
C PHE A 136 4.15 1.85 -14.93
N ASP A 137 3.06 1.28 -14.40
CA ASP A 137 1.69 1.81 -14.56
C ASP A 137 1.41 2.98 -13.60
N VAL A 138 2.43 3.41 -12.89
CA VAL A 138 2.38 4.56 -12.00
C VAL A 138 3.32 5.64 -12.52
N LYS A 139 2.74 6.65 -13.15
CA LYS A 139 3.41 7.85 -13.62
C LYS A 139 2.72 9.07 -13.06
N GLN A 140 3.42 9.81 -12.20
CA GLN A 140 2.88 10.98 -11.51
C GLN A 140 2.44 12.07 -12.50
N GLY A 141 1.25 12.63 -12.23
CA GLY A 141 0.73 13.81 -12.93
C GLY A 141 1.17 15.11 -12.27
N LYS A 142 0.23 16.02 -12.09
CA LYS A 142 0.47 17.36 -11.54
C LYS A 142 0.13 17.50 -10.05
N ILE A 143 -0.32 16.42 -9.41
CA ILE A 143 -0.61 16.39 -7.98
C ILE A 143 0.68 16.14 -7.21
N GLY A 144 0.89 16.81 -6.08
CA GLY A 144 2.08 16.70 -5.23
C GLY A 144 2.07 15.43 -4.36
N ASN A 145 1.86 14.27 -4.94
CA ASN A 145 1.64 12.98 -4.26
C ASN A 145 2.73 11.93 -4.50
N CYS A 146 3.95 12.36 -4.77
CA CYS A 146 5.08 11.45 -4.96
C CYS A 146 5.24 10.44 -3.82
N TRP A 147 4.96 10.85 -2.59
CA TRP A 147 4.99 10.03 -1.38
C TRP A 147 4.02 8.83 -1.43
N PHE A 148 2.81 9.03 -1.95
CA PHE A 148 1.81 7.98 -2.15
C PHE A 148 2.17 7.10 -3.37
N LEU A 149 2.58 7.73 -4.47
CA LEU A 149 2.88 7.03 -5.71
C LEU A 149 4.17 6.21 -5.64
N ALA A 150 5.16 6.61 -4.84
CA ALA A 150 6.34 5.79 -4.56
C ALA A 150 5.92 4.45 -3.91
N ALA A 151 5.00 4.48 -2.94
CA ALA A 151 4.45 3.27 -2.33
C ALA A 151 3.56 2.48 -3.30
N LEU A 152 2.65 3.16 -4.01
CA LEU A 152 1.72 2.52 -4.95
C LEU A 152 2.45 1.81 -6.10
N SER A 153 3.56 2.38 -6.60
CA SER A 153 4.33 1.79 -7.70
C SER A 153 5.00 0.47 -7.33
N ASP A 154 5.36 0.28 -6.07
CA ASP A 154 5.97 -0.98 -5.62
C ASP A 154 4.94 -2.09 -5.34
N LEU A 155 3.67 -1.73 -5.14
CA LEU A 155 2.62 -2.66 -4.76
C LEU A 155 2.45 -3.85 -5.72
N PRO A 156 2.54 -3.72 -7.07
CA PRO A 156 2.49 -4.85 -8.00
C PRO A 156 3.59 -5.89 -7.80
N MET A 157 4.72 -5.51 -7.21
CA MET A 157 5.82 -6.45 -6.89
C MET A 157 5.46 -7.40 -5.73
N TYR A 158 4.33 -7.17 -5.07
CA TYR A 158 3.79 -7.94 -3.94
C TYR A 158 2.39 -8.48 -4.28
N PRO A 159 2.27 -9.57 -5.09
CA PRO A 159 1.00 -9.99 -5.68
C PRO A 159 -0.13 -10.25 -4.67
N LYS A 160 0.19 -10.73 -3.46
CA LYS A 160 -0.82 -10.95 -2.41
C LYS A 160 -1.37 -9.63 -1.87
N LEU A 161 -0.50 -8.66 -1.61
CA LEU A 161 -0.89 -7.31 -1.16
C LEU A 161 -1.63 -6.58 -2.28
N PHE A 162 -1.14 -6.65 -3.51
CA PHE A 162 -1.80 -6.06 -4.66
C PHE A 162 -3.26 -6.51 -4.77
N LYS A 163 -3.52 -7.83 -4.74
CA LYS A 163 -4.87 -8.40 -4.76
C LYS A 163 -5.70 -8.05 -3.51
N LYS A 164 -5.07 -7.72 -2.41
CA LYS A 164 -5.76 -7.27 -1.20
C LYS A 164 -6.20 -5.81 -1.32
N VAL A 165 -5.38 -4.96 -1.93
CA VAL A 165 -5.67 -3.53 -2.18
C VAL A 165 -6.58 -3.35 -3.37
N VAL A 166 -6.26 -3.98 -4.51
CA VAL A 166 -6.97 -3.83 -5.78
C VAL A 166 -7.80 -5.07 -6.04
N ASP A 167 -9.10 -4.92 -6.17
CA ASP A 167 -9.99 -6.05 -6.50
C ASP A 167 -9.65 -6.59 -7.89
N PRO A 168 -9.21 -7.85 -8.02
CA PRO A 168 -8.72 -8.39 -9.28
C PRO A 168 -9.82 -8.67 -10.31
N ASP A 169 -11.09 -8.76 -9.87
CA ASP A 169 -12.22 -9.18 -10.72
C ASP A 169 -12.92 -7.98 -11.39
N GLN A 170 -12.49 -6.75 -11.13
CA GLN A 170 -13.07 -5.54 -11.72
C GLN A 170 -12.53 -5.29 -13.14
N ASN A 171 -13.40 -4.83 -14.03
CA ASN A 171 -13.07 -4.61 -15.43
C ASN A 171 -14.05 -3.62 -16.09
N PHE A 172 -13.68 -3.12 -17.29
CA PHE A 172 -14.53 -2.29 -18.15
C PHE A 172 -15.35 -3.10 -19.19
N GLY A 173 -15.29 -4.43 -19.11
CA GLY A 173 -15.93 -5.32 -20.07
C GLY A 173 -17.34 -5.76 -19.66
N ILE A 174 -17.59 -7.07 -19.77
CA ILE A 174 -18.89 -7.68 -19.46
C ILE A 174 -19.26 -7.42 -17.99
N ASN A 175 -20.46 -6.89 -17.77
CA ASN A 175 -21.01 -6.46 -16.45
C ASN A 175 -20.35 -5.20 -15.86
N TYR A 176 -19.68 -4.39 -16.66
CA TYR A 176 -19.20 -3.09 -16.22
C TYR A 176 -20.37 -2.21 -15.73
N GLN A 177 -20.25 -1.74 -14.51
CA GLN A 177 -21.26 -0.92 -13.83
C GLN A 177 -20.77 0.49 -13.49
N GLY A 178 -19.59 0.88 -13.93
CA GLY A 178 -18.98 2.16 -13.54
C GLY A 178 -18.50 2.20 -12.10
N LYS A 179 -18.26 1.06 -11.47
CA LYS A 179 -17.92 0.94 -10.05
C LYS A 179 -16.66 0.14 -9.86
N PHE A 180 -15.72 0.68 -9.07
CA PHE A 180 -14.44 0.08 -8.75
C PHE A 180 -14.19 0.07 -7.25
N ARG A 181 -13.44 -0.92 -6.76
CA ARG A 181 -13.19 -1.16 -5.35
C ARG A 181 -11.71 -1.26 -5.06
N PHE A 182 -11.32 -0.57 -3.99
CA PHE A 182 -9.98 -0.61 -3.44
C PHE A 182 -10.07 -0.80 -1.94
N ARG A 183 -9.03 -1.36 -1.33
CA ARG A 183 -8.97 -1.55 0.11
C ARG A 183 -7.71 -0.91 0.66
N PHE A 184 -7.89 -0.12 1.71
CA PHE A 184 -6.80 0.49 2.46
C PHE A 184 -6.87 0.03 3.90
N TRP A 185 -5.71 -0.19 4.49
CA TRP A 185 -5.64 -0.45 5.92
C TRP A 185 -5.75 0.88 6.67
N ASP A 186 -6.64 0.95 7.63
CA ASP A 186 -6.87 2.13 8.45
C ASP A 186 -7.17 1.71 9.88
N PHE A 187 -6.28 2.09 10.77
CA PHE A 187 -6.43 1.89 12.21
C PHE A 187 -6.84 0.45 12.60
N GLY A 188 -6.06 -0.54 12.18
CA GLY A 188 -6.26 -1.96 12.49
C GLY A 188 -7.20 -2.70 11.54
N LEU A 189 -7.91 -2.02 10.64
CA LEU A 189 -8.94 -2.61 9.77
C LEU A 189 -8.70 -2.32 8.29
N TRP A 190 -9.00 -3.29 7.45
CA TRP A 190 -9.05 -3.09 6.00
C TRP A 190 -10.40 -2.53 5.60
N LYS A 191 -10.42 -1.31 5.09
CA LYS A 191 -11.63 -0.61 4.62
C LYS A 191 -11.75 -0.71 3.11
N THR A 192 -12.93 -1.09 2.63
CA THR A 192 -13.25 -1.08 1.20
C THR A 192 -13.82 0.26 0.82
N ILE A 193 -13.18 0.90 -0.17
CA ILE A 193 -13.61 2.16 -0.76
C ILE A 193 -14.11 1.87 -2.18
N GLU A 194 -15.36 2.22 -2.45
CA GLU A 194 -15.96 2.16 -3.78
C GLU A 194 -15.90 3.53 -4.42
N VAL A 195 -15.55 3.59 -5.70
CA VAL A 195 -15.55 4.82 -6.51
C VAL A 195 -16.17 4.55 -7.87
N ASP A 196 -16.69 5.59 -8.50
CA ASP A 196 -16.97 5.57 -9.94
C ASP A 196 -15.68 5.83 -10.75
N ASP A 197 -15.78 5.80 -12.08
CA ASP A 197 -14.65 5.97 -12.98
C ASP A 197 -14.51 7.39 -13.55
N PHE A 198 -15.16 8.40 -12.97
CA PHE A 198 -14.86 9.78 -13.27
C PHE A 198 -13.48 10.18 -12.71
N LEU A 199 -12.60 10.68 -13.55
CA LEU A 199 -11.27 11.12 -13.18
C LEU A 199 -11.13 12.62 -13.44
N PRO A 200 -10.39 13.36 -12.57
CA PRO A 200 -10.18 14.80 -12.77
C PRO A 200 -9.23 15.04 -13.96
N THR A 201 -9.65 15.88 -14.89
CA THR A 201 -8.88 16.26 -16.06
C THR A 201 -8.74 17.77 -16.17
N LEU A 202 -7.66 18.20 -16.81
CA LEU A 202 -7.45 19.58 -17.24
C LEU A 202 -7.17 19.56 -18.74
N GLN A 203 -8.00 20.26 -19.52
CA GLN A 203 -7.91 20.27 -20.99
C GLN A 203 -7.91 18.84 -21.59
N GLY A 204 -8.73 17.93 -21.03
CA GLY A 204 -8.86 16.54 -21.46
C GLY A 204 -7.70 15.61 -21.03
N GLN A 205 -6.71 16.10 -20.29
CA GLN A 205 -5.62 15.28 -19.76
C GLN A 205 -5.84 14.96 -18.29
N VAL A 206 -5.64 13.70 -17.88
CA VAL A 206 -5.73 13.29 -16.47
C VAL A 206 -4.78 14.12 -15.62
N ARG A 207 -5.30 14.71 -14.55
CA ARG A 207 -4.54 15.57 -13.65
C ARG A 207 -3.67 14.77 -12.66
N GLY A 208 -4.16 13.62 -12.24
CA GLY A 208 -3.50 12.70 -11.34
C GLY A 208 -2.56 11.71 -12.03
N VAL A 209 -2.39 10.55 -11.40
CA VAL A 209 -1.52 9.47 -11.89
C VAL A 209 -2.06 8.89 -13.20
N THR A 210 -1.13 8.47 -14.07
CA THR A 210 -1.43 7.79 -15.33
C THR A 210 -0.55 6.54 -15.46
N SER A 211 -0.96 5.58 -16.31
CA SER A 211 -0.12 4.47 -16.74
C SER A 211 0.71 4.83 -17.98
N GLN A 212 1.81 4.10 -18.23
CA GLN A 212 2.50 4.11 -19.52
C GLN A 212 1.58 3.63 -20.64
N ASN A 213 0.69 2.68 -20.35
CA ASN A 213 -0.39 2.30 -21.23
C ASN A 213 -1.55 3.28 -21.07
N SER A 214 -1.78 4.13 -22.06
CA SER A 214 -2.78 5.20 -22.01
C SER A 214 -4.24 4.74 -21.89
N GLY A 215 -4.52 3.45 -22.01
CA GLY A 215 -5.84 2.83 -21.82
C GLY A 215 -6.01 2.15 -20.46
N GLU A 216 -4.99 2.11 -19.61
CA GLU A 216 -5.02 1.42 -18.32
C GLU A 216 -5.26 2.37 -17.16
N PHE A 217 -6.14 1.99 -16.21
CA PHE A 217 -6.67 2.92 -15.22
C PHE A 217 -6.59 2.45 -13.76
N TRP A 218 -6.04 1.26 -13.43
CA TRP A 218 -6.03 0.79 -12.05
C TRP A 218 -5.36 1.79 -11.09
N SER A 219 -4.24 2.39 -11.50
CA SER A 219 -3.49 3.34 -10.66
C SER A 219 -4.25 4.66 -10.45
N ALA A 220 -4.89 5.20 -11.51
CA ALA A 220 -5.70 6.42 -11.41
C ALA A 220 -6.96 6.21 -10.55
N LEU A 221 -7.59 5.05 -10.65
CA LEU A 221 -8.74 4.68 -9.82
C LEU A 221 -8.35 4.42 -8.37
N ALA A 222 -7.15 3.84 -8.12
CA ALA A 222 -6.60 3.69 -6.77
C ALA A 222 -6.31 5.04 -6.12
N GLU A 223 -5.73 5.99 -6.87
CA GLU A 223 -5.49 7.37 -6.43
C GLU A 223 -6.81 8.07 -6.06
N LYS A 224 -7.86 7.93 -6.89
CA LYS A 224 -9.19 8.45 -6.58
C LYS A 224 -9.79 7.84 -5.33
N ALA A 225 -9.69 6.53 -5.17
CA ALA A 225 -10.19 5.83 -3.99
C ALA A 225 -9.46 6.28 -2.71
N TYR A 226 -8.15 6.54 -2.80
CA TYR A 226 -7.38 7.09 -1.69
C TYR A 226 -7.79 8.54 -1.37
N ALA A 227 -8.03 9.37 -2.39
CA ALA A 227 -8.56 10.72 -2.22
C ALA A 227 -9.93 10.71 -1.52
N LYS A 228 -10.84 9.83 -1.94
CA LYS A 228 -12.14 9.62 -1.26
C LYS A 228 -11.98 9.16 0.18
N HIS A 229 -11.05 8.25 0.46
CA HIS A 229 -10.85 7.71 1.80
C HIS A 229 -10.48 8.80 2.81
N TYR A 230 -9.70 9.79 2.40
CA TYR A 230 -9.25 10.89 3.25
C TYR A 230 -9.94 12.23 2.97
N GLY A 231 -11.03 12.23 2.19
CA GLY A 231 -11.92 13.36 1.98
C GLY A 231 -11.91 13.94 0.57
N ASN A 232 -10.77 14.39 0.05
CA ASN A 232 -10.65 14.94 -1.31
C ASN A 232 -9.19 14.87 -1.80
N TYR A 233 -8.97 15.18 -3.09
CA TYR A 233 -7.62 15.13 -3.67
C TYR A 233 -6.63 16.09 -3.00
N ALA A 234 -7.06 17.31 -2.65
CA ALA A 234 -6.18 18.31 -2.05
C ALA A 234 -5.71 17.90 -0.65
N ILE A 235 -6.61 17.45 0.23
CA ILE A 235 -6.29 17.04 1.61
C ILE A 235 -5.55 15.69 1.63
N ALA A 236 -6.03 14.73 0.84
CA ALA A 236 -5.51 13.37 0.88
C ALA A 236 -4.13 13.21 0.25
N LEU A 237 -3.84 13.98 -0.81
CA LEU A 237 -2.72 13.67 -1.70
C LEU A 237 -1.66 14.77 -1.75
N HIS A 238 -2.00 16.04 -1.53
CA HIS A 238 -1.04 17.13 -1.63
C HIS A 238 -0.08 17.18 -0.43
N GLY A 239 1.10 16.60 -0.60
CA GLY A 239 2.07 16.40 0.48
C GLY A 239 1.69 15.27 1.44
N GLY A 240 2.67 14.64 2.04
CA GLY A 240 2.46 13.55 3.00
C GLY A 240 3.74 12.78 3.28
N PHE A 241 3.61 11.73 4.06
CA PHE A 241 4.74 10.90 4.49
C PHE A 241 4.63 9.52 3.86
N VAL A 242 5.74 9.04 3.28
CA VAL A 242 5.76 7.72 2.62
C VAL A 242 5.41 6.60 3.59
N ALA A 243 5.79 6.73 4.87
CA ALA A 243 5.43 5.76 5.92
C ALA A 243 3.92 5.57 6.01
N GLU A 244 3.12 6.65 5.94
CA GLU A 244 1.65 6.57 5.97
C GLU A 244 1.09 5.81 4.75
N ALA A 245 1.59 6.12 3.55
CA ALA A 245 1.15 5.42 2.34
C ALA A 245 1.48 3.92 2.38
N LEU A 246 2.70 3.58 2.82
CA LEU A 246 3.13 2.20 2.95
C LEU A 246 2.28 1.45 3.98
N GLU A 247 1.96 2.08 5.11
CA GLU A 247 1.07 1.49 6.12
C GLU A 247 -0.35 1.27 5.59
N ASP A 248 -0.93 2.25 4.89
CA ASP A 248 -2.29 2.17 4.33
C ASP A 248 -2.41 1.10 3.23
N LEU A 249 -1.34 0.89 2.47
CA LEU A 249 -1.32 -0.12 1.41
C LEU A 249 -0.97 -1.53 1.92
N THR A 250 -0.46 -1.68 3.14
CA THR A 250 0.09 -2.96 3.60
C THR A 250 -0.42 -3.44 4.95
N GLY A 251 -0.81 -2.52 5.84
CA GLY A 251 -1.03 -2.79 7.26
C GLY A 251 0.27 -3.00 8.04
N GLY A 252 1.42 -2.76 7.43
CA GLY A 252 2.73 -2.86 8.07
C GLY A 252 3.04 -1.68 8.99
N ILE A 253 4.26 -1.65 9.55
CA ILE A 253 4.77 -0.55 10.36
C ILE A 253 5.92 0.14 9.61
N GLY A 254 5.76 1.42 9.33
CA GLY A 254 6.77 2.26 8.70
C GLY A 254 7.86 2.68 9.69
N GLU A 255 9.11 2.34 9.40
CA GLU A 255 10.29 2.80 10.12
C GLU A 255 11.02 3.83 9.27
N GLU A 256 11.13 5.05 9.76
CA GLU A 256 11.88 6.13 9.10
C GLU A 256 13.31 6.17 9.63
N ILE A 257 14.28 6.25 8.74
CA ILE A 257 15.71 6.26 9.03
C ILE A 257 16.33 7.47 8.32
N PHE A 258 16.86 8.40 9.08
CA PHE A 258 17.50 9.60 8.54
C PHE A 258 19.00 9.34 8.28
N MET A 259 19.47 9.71 7.10
CA MET A 259 20.87 9.48 6.73
C MET A 259 21.85 10.20 7.63
N ALA A 260 21.46 11.35 8.17
CA ALA A 260 22.26 12.13 9.13
C ALA A 260 22.53 11.37 10.46
N GLU A 261 21.71 10.39 10.80
CA GLU A 261 21.83 9.57 12.02
C GLU A 261 22.70 8.32 11.81
N ILE A 262 23.09 8.01 10.57
CA ILE A 262 23.82 6.80 10.22
C ILE A 262 25.33 7.01 10.37
N SER A 263 25.92 6.42 11.39
CA SER A 263 27.37 6.38 11.62
C SER A 263 28.05 5.15 11.01
N ASP A 264 27.34 4.01 10.88
CA ASP A 264 27.86 2.74 10.34
C ASP A 264 27.12 2.36 9.05
N HIS A 265 27.74 2.71 7.92
CA HIS A 265 27.20 2.44 6.58
C HIS A 265 27.05 0.93 6.29
N SER A 266 27.92 0.09 6.87
CA SER A 266 27.87 -1.36 6.68
C SER A 266 26.64 -1.97 7.39
N LYS A 267 26.40 -1.56 8.63
CA LYS A 267 25.20 -1.98 9.36
C LYS A 267 23.93 -1.47 8.68
N PHE A 268 23.95 -0.23 8.19
CA PHE A 268 22.82 0.31 7.44
C PHE A 268 22.53 -0.49 6.17
N PHE A 269 23.55 -0.82 5.38
CA PHE A 269 23.35 -1.66 4.20
C PHE A 269 22.78 -3.04 4.55
N LEU A 270 23.30 -3.68 5.59
CA LEU A 270 22.78 -4.97 6.06
C LEU A 270 21.31 -4.87 6.46
N LYS A 271 20.90 -3.78 7.09
CA LYS A 271 19.50 -3.51 7.44
C LYS A 271 18.63 -3.39 6.18
N LEU A 272 19.05 -2.65 5.16
CA LEU A 272 18.36 -2.57 3.89
C LEU A 272 18.26 -3.93 3.20
N LEU A 273 19.36 -4.68 3.17
CA LEU A 273 19.43 -6.00 2.57
C LEU A 273 18.52 -7.00 3.31
N GLN A 274 18.45 -6.92 4.62
CA GLN A 274 17.52 -7.71 5.43
C GLN A 274 16.07 -7.34 5.10
N GLY A 275 15.72 -6.04 5.09
CA GLY A 275 14.40 -5.56 4.69
C GLY A 275 13.99 -6.07 3.31
N TYR A 276 14.89 -6.02 2.33
CA TYR A 276 14.66 -6.55 0.99
C TYR A 276 14.42 -8.08 1.00
N LYS A 277 15.23 -8.84 1.74
CA LYS A 277 15.08 -10.30 1.87
C LYS A 277 13.78 -10.70 2.56
N THR A 278 13.37 -9.94 3.57
CA THR A 278 12.11 -10.15 4.31
C THR A 278 10.89 -9.58 3.61
N LYS A 279 11.05 -9.09 2.36
CA LYS A 279 9.96 -8.54 1.57
C LYS A 279 9.29 -7.30 2.20
N SER A 280 10.04 -6.52 2.99
CA SER A 280 9.59 -5.18 3.38
C SER A 280 9.48 -4.27 2.16
N MET A 281 8.43 -3.45 2.11
CA MET A 281 8.35 -2.38 1.12
C MET A 281 9.22 -1.21 1.56
N MET A 282 9.98 -0.62 0.64
CA MET A 282 10.94 0.43 0.99
C MET A 282 10.84 1.63 0.06
N SER A 283 11.14 2.80 0.60
CA SER A 283 11.18 4.06 -0.13
C SER A 283 12.38 4.88 0.31
N ALA A 284 12.84 5.76 -0.56
CA ALA A 284 13.87 6.74 -0.27
C ALA A 284 13.37 8.15 -0.57
N SER A 285 13.75 9.13 0.25
CA SER A 285 13.30 10.51 0.10
C SER A 285 14.45 11.51 0.11
N ILE A 286 14.31 12.53 -0.70
CA ILE A 286 15.13 13.74 -0.68
C ILE A 286 14.27 14.84 -0.08
N LEU A 287 14.60 15.28 1.13
CA LEU A 287 13.77 16.23 1.90
C LEU A 287 14.21 17.68 1.67
N THR A 288 15.47 17.88 1.32
CA THR A 288 16.09 19.20 1.17
C THR A 288 16.45 19.51 -0.27
N SER A 289 16.47 20.78 -0.66
CA SER A 289 16.87 21.20 -1.99
C SER A 289 18.40 21.33 -2.08
N SER A 290 18.97 20.89 -3.22
CA SER A 290 20.40 20.99 -3.48
C SER A 290 20.69 20.99 -4.98
N SER A 291 21.45 21.97 -5.48
CA SER A 291 21.85 22.04 -6.89
C SER A 291 22.65 20.79 -7.33
N ILE A 292 23.48 20.21 -6.44
CA ILE A 292 24.23 18.99 -6.73
C ILE A 292 23.30 17.82 -7.06
N ARG A 293 22.16 17.71 -6.37
CA ARG A 293 21.16 16.67 -6.64
C ARG A 293 20.50 16.89 -7.99
N ASP A 294 20.09 18.10 -8.26
CA ASP A 294 19.40 18.47 -9.52
C ASP A 294 20.33 18.29 -10.74
N GLU A 295 21.61 18.68 -10.65
CA GLU A 295 22.62 18.45 -11.68
C GLU A 295 22.84 16.96 -11.96
N ASN A 296 22.76 16.13 -10.93
CA ASN A 296 22.87 14.68 -11.03
C ASN A 296 21.53 13.98 -11.41
N GLY A 297 20.51 14.73 -11.80
CA GLY A 297 19.24 14.21 -12.31
C GLY A 297 18.25 13.76 -11.25
N LEU A 298 18.52 14.05 -9.97
CA LEU A 298 17.62 13.75 -8.87
C LEU A 298 16.73 14.96 -8.56
N VAL A 299 15.53 14.67 -8.08
CA VAL A 299 14.52 15.69 -7.77
C VAL A 299 14.52 15.99 -6.27
N SER A 300 14.67 17.25 -5.91
CA SER A 300 14.60 17.72 -4.52
C SER A 300 13.15 17.70 -4.00
N ARG A 301 12.98 17.51 -2.69
CA ARG A 301 11.66 17.39 -2.01
C ARG A 301 10.76 16.34 -2.65
N HIS A 302 11.34 15.16 -2.89
CA HIS A 302 10.69 14.11 -3.66
C HIS A 302 10.90 12.73 -3.04
N ALA A 303 9.90 11.86 -3.23
CA ALA A 303 9.94 10.48 -2.79
C ALA A 303 10.12 9.52 -3.97
N TYR A 304 10.90 8.49 -3.75
CA TYR A 304 11.26 7.44 -4.69
C TYR A 304 10.93 6.07 -4.09
N SER A 305 10.55 5.09 -4.88
CA SER A 305 10.58 3.72 -4.40
C SER A 305 11.99 3.14 -4.39
N LEU A 306 12.29 2.29 -3.38
CA LEU A 306 13.53 1.52 -3.27
C LEU A 306 13.16 0.04 -3.37
N ASN A 307 13.31 -0.54 -4.55
CA ASN A 307 12.71 -1.82 -4.87
C ASN A 307 13.70 -2.99 -5.04
N LYS A 308 15.02 -2.72 -4.92
CA LYS A 308 16.05 -3.77 -4.90
C LYS A 308 17.29 -3.33 -4.11
N VAL A 309 17.83 -4.25 -3.33
CA VAL A 309 19.11 -4.10 -2.61
C VAL A 309 19.96 -5.30 -2.96
N ILE A 310 21.16 -5.08 -3.45
CA ILE A 310 22.03 -6.17 -3.92
C ILE A 310 23.49 -5.92 -3.60
N GLU A 311 24.19 -7.00 -3.26
CA GLU A 311 25.62 -7.06 -3.09
C GLU A 311 26.23 -8.15 -3.96
N PHE A 312 27.37 -7.86 -4.58
CA PHE A 312 28.15 -8.84 -5.32
C PHE A 312 29.65 -8.51 -5.35
N LYS A 313 30.46 -9.49 -5.68
CA LYS A 313 31.91 -9.31 -5.88
C LYS A 313 32.21 -9.02 -7.35
N LEU A 314 33.05 -8.01 -7.59
CA LEU A 314 33.62 -7.70 -8.90
C LEU A 314 35.14 -7.62 -8.74
N GLY A 315 35.86 -8.69 -9.08
CA GLY A 315 37.26 -8.87 -8.69
C GLY A 315 37.40 -8.87 -7.15
N ASN A 316 38.25 -8.00 -6.65
CA ASN A 316 38.45 -7.85 -5.19
C ASN A 316 37.48 -6.85 -4.53
N GLU A 317 36.72 -6.11 -5.32
CA GLU A 317 35.78 -5.10 -4.81
C GLU A 317 34.43 -5.74 -4.43
N THR A 318 33.84 -5.27 -3.32
CA THR A 318 32.46 -5.54 -2.97
C THR A 318 31.59 -4.39 -3.46
N VAL A 319 30.71 -4.66 -4.40
CA VAL A 319 29.79 -3.68 -4.97
C VAL A 319 28.44 -3.80 -4.29
N GLN A 320 27.95 -2.68 -3.75
CA GLN A 320 26.66 -2.56 -3.08
C GLN A 320 25.80 -1.58 -3.85
N LEU A 321 24.69 -2.05 -4.43
CA LEU A 321 23.78 -1.26 -5.25
C LEU A 321 22.37 -1.27 -4.72
N LEU A 322 21.69 -0.15 -4.93
CA LEU A 322 20.28 0.07 -4.67
C LEU A 322 19.59 0.40 -5.99
N ARG A 323 18.44 -0.22 -6.26
CA ARG A 323 17.59 0.13 -7.40
C ARG A 323 16.47 1.03 -6.92
N ILE A 324 16.43 2.21 -7.48
CA ILE A 324 15.52 3.30 -7.13
C ILE A 324 14.63 3.60 -8.32
N ARG A 325 13.37 3.97 -8.07
CA ARG A 325 12.47 4.41 -9.12
C ARG A 325 11.83 5.75 -8.77
N ASN A 326 11.93 6.68 -9.69
CA ASN A 326 11.21 7.95 -9.65
C ASN A 326 9.76 7.75 -10.12
N PRO A 327 8.74 8.04 -9.32
CA PRO A 327 7.34 7.89 -9.72
C PRO A 327 6.91 8.82 -10.88
N TRP A 328 7.77 9.75 -11.29
CA TRP A 328 7.55 10.52 -12.53
C TRP A 328 7.67 9.67 -13.80
N GLY A 329 8.27 8.46 -13.71
CA GLY A 329 8.61 7.64 -14.87
C GLY A 329 9.69 8.26 -15.75
N SER A 330 10.49 9.16 -15.18
CA SER A 330 11.64 9.85 -15.78
C SER A 330 12.41 10.59 -14.69
N GLY A 331 13.56 11.20 -15.02
CA GLY A 331 14.41 11.88 -14.03
C GLY A 331 15.21 10.87 -13.22
N GLU A 332 16.37 10.50 -13.79
CA GLU A 332 17.21 9.41 -13.32
C GLU A 332 18.58 9.90 -12.91
N TRP A 333 19.22 9.14 -12.04
CA TRP A 333 20.60 9.34 -11.60
C TRP A 333 21.58 9.37 -12.78
N LYS A 334 22.52 10.33 -12.80
CA LYS A 334 23.52 10.51 -13.86
C LYS A 334 24.94 10.13 -13.45
N GLY A 335 25.16 9.74 -12.22
CA GLY A 335 26.48 9.36 -11.72
C GLY A 335 26.87 7.92 -12.01
N GLN A 336 27.74 7.35 -11.17
CA GLN A 336 28.16 5.97 -11.32
C GLN A 336 26.98 5.00 -11.15
N TRP A 337 26.95 3.93 -11.97
CA TRP A 337 25.86 2.95 -12.02
C TRP A 337 24.54 3.52 -12.55
N SER A 338 24.53 4.73 -13.11
CA SER A 338 23.38 5.20 -13.92
C SER A 338 23.23 4.34 -15.17
N ASP A 339 22.11 4.45 -15.86
CA ASP A 339 21.80 3.67 -17.05
C ASP A 339 22.85 3.81 -18.17
N SER A 340 23.46 4.97 -18.29
CA SER A 340 24.54 5.26 -19.25
C SER A 340 25.95 4.95 -18.73
N SER A 341 26.10 4.38 -17.53
CA SER A 341 27.39 4.14 -16.92
C SER A 341 28.17 3.02 -17.61
N LYS A 342 29.43 3.28 -17.95
CA LYS A 342 30.35 2.26 -18.51
C LYS A 342 30.62 1.08 -17.58
N LYS A 343 30.29 1.20 -16.28
CA LYS A 343 30.43 0.09 -15.33
C LYS A 343 29.59 -1.13 -15.71
N TRP A 344 28.53 -0.95 -16.47
CA TRP A 344 27.67 -2.02 -16.96
C TRP A 344 28.34 -2.87 -18.06
N GLU A 345 29.25 -2.29 -18.85
CA GLU A 345 29.88 -2.97 -19.99
C GLU A 345 30.69 -4.19 -19.54
N ASN A 346 31.42 -4.08 -18.44
CA ASN A 346 32.36 -5.07 -17.93
C ASN A 346 31.76 -6.06 -16.93
N LEU A 347 30.44 -6.01 -16.69
CA LEU A 347 29.77 -6.96 -15.79
C LEU A 347 29.55 -8.31 -16.45
N PRO A 348 29.86 -9.42 -15.72
CA PRO A 348 29.45 -10.77 -16.16
C PRO A 348 27.94 -10.85 -16.41
N SER A 349 27.53 -11.55 -17.48
CA SER A 349 26.11 -11.72 -17.85
C SER A 349 25.26 -12.22 -16.68
N LYS A 350 25.76 -13.21 -15.93
CA LYS A 350 25.06 -13.74 -14.74
C LYS A 350 24.76 -12.68 -13.67
N ILE A 351 25.58 -11.65 -13.55
CA ILE A 351 25.31 -10.53 -12.61
C ILE A 351 24.29 -9.59 -13.24
N LYS A 352 24.39 -9.29 -14.54
CA LYS A 352 23.39 -8.46 -15.26
C LYS A 352 21.99 -9.08 -15.17
N ASP A 353 21.87 -10.40 -15.40
CA ASP A 353 20.61 -11.14 -15.29
C ASP A 353 20.02 -11.05 -13.85
N LYS A 354 20.89 -11.21 -12.83
CA LYS A 354 20.46 -11.09 -11.43
C LYS A 354 20.01 -9.67 -11.08
N LEU A 355 20.59 -8.67 -11.70
CA LEU A 355 20.21 -7.26 -11.52
C LEU A 355 18.90 -6.95 -12.25
N ASP A 356 18.54 -7.68 -13.31
CA ASP A 356 17.43 -7.34 -14.18
C ASP A 356 17.60 -5.91 -14.73
N PHE A 357 18.85 -5.61 -15.13
CA PHE A 357 19.21 -4.28 -15.59
C PHE A 357 18.76 -4.06 -17.03
N GLN A 358 18.06 -2.96 -17.26
CA GLN A 358 17.69 -2.48 -18.57
C GLN A 358 17.99 -0.97 -18.62
N SER A 359 18.75 -0.54 -19.64
CA SER A 359 18.96 0.89 -19.86
C SER A 359 17.74 1.44 -20.61
N LYS A 360 16.85 2.12 -19.87
CA LYS A 360 15.60 2.72 -20.39
C LYS A 360 15.30 4.00 -19.64
N VAL A 361 14.68 4.95 -20.31
CA VAL A 361 14.17 6.17 -19.66
C VAL A 361 12.77 5.87 -19.10
N ASP A 362 12.70 5.24 -17.94
CA ASP A 362 11.45 4.84 -17.27
C ASP A 362 11.37 5.25 -15.79
N GLY A 363 12.37 6.03 -15.35
CA GLY A 363 12.50 6.53 -13.99
C GLY A 363 13.22 5.55 -13.05
N GLU A 364 13.58 4.35 -13.50
CA GLU A 364 14.29 3.36 -12.69
C GLU A 364 15.79 3.43 -12.96
N PHE A 365 16.60 3.42 -11.92
CA PHE A 365 18.06 3.49 -12.01
C PHE A 365 18.72 2.77 -10.86
N TYR A 366 19.98 2.44 -11.03
CA TYR A 366 20.85 1.95 -9.97
C TYR A 366 21.76 3.06 -9.44
N ILE A 367 22.06 2.98 -8.15
CA ILE A 367 22.98 3.89 -7.46
C ILE A 367 23.83 3.10 -6.47
N SER A 368 25.11 3.46 -6.30
CA SER A 368 25.95 2.85 -5.27
C SER A 368 25.50 3.28 -3.86
N LEU A 369 25.71 2.43 -2.84
CA LEU A 369 25.45 2.81 -1.46
C LEU A 369 26.14 4.12 -1.09
N SER A 370 27.38 4.30 -1.49
CA SER A 370 28.18 5.51 -1.16
C SER A 370 27.60 6.79 -1.77
N ASP A 371 27.08 6.72 -2.99
CA ASP A 371 26.44 7.87 -3.63
C ASP A 371 25.03 8.09 -3.07
N PHE A 372 24.29 7.00 -2.81
CA PHE A 372 23.00 7.06 -2.16
C PHE A 372 23.03 7.80 -0.82
N MET A 373 23.99 7.47 0.05
CA MET A 373 24.18 8.11 1.36
C MET A 373 24.46 9.62 1.26
N LYS A 374 24.99 10.09 0.15
CA LYS A 374 25.23 11.53 -0.10
C LYS A 374 24.04 12.25 -0.69
N MET A 375 23.21 11.52 -1.45
CA MET A 375 22.16 12.12 -2.27
C MET A 375 20.78 12.07 -1.62
N PHE A 376 20.50 11.06 -0.80
CA PHE A 376 19.21 10.90 -0.14
C PHE A 376 19.28 11.34 1.33
N ASP A 377 18.14 11.79 1.87
CA ASP A 377 18.06 12.26 3.26
C ASP A 377 17.41 11.22 4.18
N GLN A 378 16.54 10.37 3.64
CA GLN A 378 15.74 9.43 4.43
C GLN A 378 15.46 8.15 3.66
N VAL A 379 15.41 7.03 4.39
CA VAL A 379 14.80 5.77 3.94
C VAL A 379 13.63 5.43 4.85
N THR A 380 12.54 4.96 4.27
CA THR A 380 11.44 4.35 5.00
C THR A 380 11.39 2.86 4.69
N ILE A 381 11.37 2.01 5.73
CA ILE A 381 11.19 0.56 5.61
C ILE A 381 9.84 0.20 6.23
N CYS A 382 8.93 -0.32 5.45
CA CYS A 382 7.65 -0.82 5.96
C CYS A 382 7.77 -2.31 6.26
N HIS A 383 7.79 -2.65 7.53
CA HIS A 383 7.86 -4.02 8.03
C HIS A 383 6.49 -4.67 7.97
N LEU A 384 6.39 -5.75 7.21
CA LEU A 384 5.12 -6.43 6.95
C LEU A 384 4.89 -7.54 7.96
N SER A 385 3.62 -7.75 8.37
CA SER A 385 3.23 -8.88 9.18
C SER A 385 3.19 -10.17 8.36
N MET A 386 3.19 -11.33 9.05
CA MET A 386 3.15 -12.65 8.43
C MET A 386 1.96 -12.89 7.50
N ASP A 387 0.80 -12.27 7.79
CA ASP A 387 -0.41 -12.41 6.98
C ASP A 387 -0.33 -11.69 5.63
N SER A 388 0.59 -10.73 5.53
CA SER A 388 0.80 -9.92 4.32
C SER A 388 1.81 -10.54 3.35
N ILE A 389 2.64 -11.52 3.79
CA ILE A 389 3.75 -12.10 3.03
C ILE A 389 3.68 -13.63 3.01
N ASP A 390 4.53 -14.25 2.20
CA ASP A 390 4.65 -15.71 2.10
C ASP A 390 5.26 -16.33 3.39
N LYS A 391 4.73 -17.50 3.81
CA LYS A 391 5.07 -18.17 5.08
C LYS A 391 6.53 -18.64 5.19
N SER A 392 7.34 -18.41 4.18
CA SER A 392 8.74 -18.91 4.10
C SER A 392 9.80 -17.96 4.67
N VAL A 393 9.43 -16.79 5.18
CA VAL A 393 10.36 -15.75 5.66
C VAL A 393 10.44 -15.77 7.18
N ASP A 394 11.64 -15.66 7.76
CA ASP A 394 11.89 -15.48 9.22
C ASP A 394 11.29 -14.16 9.75
N LYS A 395 10.77 -14.10 11.03
CA LYS A 395 9.42 -13.57 11.16
C LYS A 395 9.29 -12.69 12.38
N TRP A 396 9.02 -11.44 12.10
CA TRP A 396 8.44 -10.53 13.06
C TRP A 396 7.00 -10.94 13.39
N LYS A 397 6.72 -11.08 14.70
CA LYS A 397 5.36 -11.21 15.22
C LYS A 397 4.83 -9.83 15.52
N MET A 398 3.61 -9.56 15.07
CA MET A 398 2.92 -8.31 15.36
C MET A 398 1.92 -8.52 16.49
N ALA A 399 1.99 -7.66 17.50
CA ALA A 399 0.96 -7.51 18.51
C ALA A 399 0.36 -6.12 18.41
N GLU A 400 -0.97 -6.03 18.46
CA GLU A 400 -1.71 -4.78 18.35
C GLU A 400 -2.73 -4.67 19.48
N LEU A 401 -2.81 -3.50 20.11
CA LEU A 401 -3.81 -3.20 21.14
C LEU A 401 -4.31 -1.77 20.97
N GLU A 402 -5.62 -1.59 21.09
CA GLU A 402 -6.22 -0.26 21.14
C GLU A 402 -6.11 0.34 22.53
N GLY A 403 -5.95 1.67 22.56
CA GLY A 403 -6.00 2.47 23.75
C GLY A 403 -6.63 3.83 23.50
N SER A 404 -6.74 4.60 24.56
CA SER A 404 -7.22 5.98 24.48
C SER A 404 -6.51 6.86 25.49
N TRP A 405 -6.23 8.08 25.09
CA TRP A 405 -5.81 9.15 25.99
C TRP A 405 -7.04 9.96 26.40
N THR A 406 -7.13 10.24 27.70
CA THR A 406 -8.09 11.22 28.20
C THR A 406 -7.36 12.54 28.38
N MET A 407 -7.64 13.48 27.50
CA MET A 407 -7.01 14.80 27.52
C MET A 407 -7.58 15.62 28.68
N ARG A 408 -6.73 15.98 29.65
CA ARG A 408 -7.11 16.84 30.80
C ARG A 408 -6.35 18.15 30.71
N TYR A 409 -6.97 19.20 31.21
CA TYR A 409 -6.31 20.49 31.40
C TYR A 409 -5.12 20.34 32.34
N GLY A 410 -3.94 20.81 31.93
CA GLY A 410 -2.73 20.77 32.73
C GLY A 410 -2.79 21.65 33.95
N GLY A 411 -2.63 21.07 35.14
CA GLY A 411 -2.32 21.80 36.35
C GLY A 411 -0.91 22.41 36.26
N SER A 412 -0.75 23.65 36.71
CA SER A 412 0.55 24.29 36.91
C SER A 412 1.12 23.84 38.24
N GLY A 413 2.22 23.08 38.27
CA GLY A 413 2.92 22.68 39.48
C GLY A 413 4.19 21.88 39.19
N PRO A 414 5.11 21.71 40.14
CA PRO A 414 6.38 21.00 39.94
C PRO A 414 6.23 19.51 39.57
N TYR A 415 5.04 18.94 39.74
CA TYR A 415 4.68 17.56 39.31
C TYR A 415 3.80 17.54 38.08
N ALA A 416 3.56 18.69 37.43
CA ALA A 416 2.77 18.75 36.19
C ALA A 416 3.31 17.85 35.06
N ASN A 417 4.61 17.57 35.11
CA ASN A 417 5.27 16.67 34.12
C ASN A 417 5.08 15.18 34.43
N LEU A 418 4.75 14.79 35.68
CA LEU A 418 4.54 13.39 36.07
C LEU A 418 3.06 12.95 36.02
N LEU A 419 2.14 13.89 36.18
CA LEU A 419 0.70 13.61 36.18
C LEU A 419 0.17 13.01 34.88
N PRO A 420 0.65 13.42 33.69
CA PRO A 420 0.27 12.74 32.46
C PRO A 420 0.65 11.26 32.46
N VAL A 421 1.87 10.93 32.85
CA VAL A 421 2.42 9.56 32.86
C VAL A 421 1.61 8.60 33.74
N LEU A 422 1.11 9.11 34.88
CA LEU A 422 0.30 8.33 35.83
C LEU A 422 -1.10 7.99 35.31
N ASN A 423 -1.65 8.82 34.43
CA ASN A 423 -3.00 8.66 33.89
C ASN A 423 -3.01 8.00 32.50
N ASP A 424 -1.87 7.96 31.85
CA ASP A 424 -1.74 7.35 30.53
C ASP A 424 -1.83 5.82 30.60
N PRO A 425 -2.34 5.17 29.53
CA PRO A 425 -2.41 3.71 29.45
C PRO A 425 -1.01 3.08 29.52
N GLN A 426 -0.90 1.98 30.25
CA GLN A 426 0.35 1.23 30.43
C GLN A 426 0.26 -0.11 29.73
N TYR A 427 1.33 -0.49 29.00
CA TYR A 427 1.43 -1.73 28.25
C TYR A 427 2.67 -2.49 28.67
N LEU A 428 2.49 -3.71 29.16
CA LEU A 428 3.58 -4.61 29.56
C LEU A 428 4.05 -5.42 28.34
N ILE A 429 5.35 -5.39 28.09
CA ILE A 429 6.01 -6.33 27.20
C ILE A 429 7.06 -7.13 27.96
N GLU A 430 7.05 -8.45 27.78
CA GLU A 430 8.06 -9.36 28.32
C GLU A 430 8.87 -9.96 27.16
N LEU A 431 10.18 -9.74 27.15
CA LEU A 431 11.12 -10.18 26.13
C LEU A 431 12.01 -11.28 26.71
N LYS A 432 12.04 -12.47 26.07
CA LYS A 432 12.73 -13.67 26.60
C LYS A 432 13.88 -14.16 25.73
N ASP A 433 13.74 -13.99 24.41
CA ASP A 433 14.74 -14.46 23.47
C ASP A 433 15.61 -13.30 22.99
N THR A 434 16.88 -13.58 22.75
CA THR A 434 17.86 -12.63 22.25
C THR A 434 18.21 -12.93 20.80
N ASP A 435 18.57 -11.87 20.08
CA ASP A 435 19.29 -11.96 18.82
C ASP A 435 20.73 -12.48 19.06
N LYS A 436 21.49 -12.67 17.97
CA LYS A 436 22.87 -13.16 18.08
C LYS A 436 23.81 -12.22 18.87
N ASP A 437 23.43 -10.98 19.05
CA ASP A 437 24.18 -9.95 19.79
C ASP A 437 23.79 -9.89 21.29
N GLY A 438 22.85 -10.73 21.74
CA GLY A 438 22.41 -10.78 23.14
C GLY A 438 21.32 -9.77 23.50
N PHE A 439 20.74 -9.10 22.53
CA PHE A 439 19.62 -8.18 22.70
C PHE A 439 18.36 -8.71 22.03
N CYS A 440 17.23 -8.15 22.40
CA CYS A 440 15.94 -8.34 21.74
C CYS A 440 15.64 -7.11 20.90
N THR A 441 15.47 -7.28 19.61
CA THR A 441 15.06 -6.21 18.72
C THR A 441 13.54 -6.13 18.65
N ILE A 442 12.97 -4.97 18.93
CA ILE A 442 11.55 -4.68 18.77
C ILE A 442 11.32 -3.38 18.00
N LEU A 443 10.20 -3.27 17.33
CA LEU A 443 9.73 -2.04 16.73
C LEU A 443 8.41 -1.66 17.38
N VAL A 444 8.35 -0.51 18.03
CA VAL A 444 7.15 0.02 18.68
C VAL A 444 6.60 1.15 17.83
N SER A 445 5.30 1.13 17.57
CA SER A 445 4.58 2.18 16.83
C SER A 445 3.31 2.56 17.56
N ILE A 446 3.12 3.83 17.83
CA ILE A 446 1.89 4.41 18.36
C ILE A 446 1.21 5.16 17.23
N LEU A 447 0.06 4.66 16.79
CA LEU A 447 -0.73 5.25 15.71
C LEU A 447 -1.95 5.93 16.28
N GLN A 448 -2.06 7.26 16.15
CA GLN A 448 -3.25 7.97 16.58
C GLN A 448 -4.37 7.88 15.55
N LYS A 449 -5.62 7.74 16.03
CA LYS A 449 -6.79 7.79 15.18
C LYS A 449 -7.14 9.24 14.88
N SER A 450 -7.10 9.63 13.63
CA SER A 450 -7.60 10.91 13.17
C SER A 450 -8.21 10.79 11.78
N ILE A 451 -9.26 11.53 11.53
CA ILE A 451 -9.92 11.64 10.23
C ILE A 451 -9.25 12.74 9.39
N ASP A 452 -8.66 13.75 10.06
CA ASP A 452 -8.03 14.89 9.42
C ASP A 452 -6.54 14.96 9.82
N ARG A 453 -5.67 15.07 8.83
CA ARG A 453 -4.23 15.25 9.02
C ARG A 453 -3.87 16.50 9.83
N ASN A 454 -4.68 17.55 9.74
CA ASN A 454 -4.47 18.79 10.48
C ASN A 454 -4.83 18.67 11.97
N SER A 455 -5.47 17.58 12.38
CA SER A 455 -5.89 17.33 13.76
C SER A 455 -4.96 16.40 14.54
N TYR A 456 -3.79 16.04 13.98
CA TYR A 456 -2.81 15.23 14.70
C TYR A 456 -2.29 15.93 15.94
N GLY A 457 -2.27 15.20 17.07
CA GLY A 457 -1.58 15.61 18.28
C GLY A 457 -0.09 15.32 18.21
N SER A 458 0.67 15.93 19.11
CA SER A 458 2.08 15.60 19.32
C SER A 458 2.16 14.33 20.17
N ILE A 459 2.52 13.20 19.54
CA ILE A 459 2.53 11.87 20.15
C ILE A 459 3.95 11.32 20.27
N GLY A 460 4.14 10.46 21.28
CA GLY A 460 5.38 9.73 21.51
C GLY A 460 5.15 8.62 22.53
N PHE A 461 6.22 8.04 23.04
CA PHE A 461 6.15 7.04 24.11
C PHE A 461 7.45 6.97 24.91
N GLU A 462 7.33 6.47 26.13
CA GLU A 462 8.44 6.11 26.99
C GLU A 462 8.41 4.63 27.33
N VAL A 463 9.58 4.06 27.58
CA VAL A 463 9.77 2.66 27.94
C VAL A 463 10.53 2.58 29.25
N PHE A 464 9.94 1.88 30.20
CA PHE A 464 10.49 1.69 31.53
C PHE A 464 10.80 0.22 31.76
N ARG A 465 12.00 -0.07 32.28
CA ARG A 465 12.40 -1.41 32.67
C ARG A 465 11.84 -1.75 34.07
N VAL A 466 11.32 -2.96 34.24
CA VAL A 466 10.83 -3.47 35.53
C VAL A 466 11.73 -4.60 35.97
N ASP A 467 12.71 -4.27 36.81
CA ASP A 467 13.71 -5.25 37.30
C ASP A 467 13.25 -5.98 38.56
N ASP A 468 12.47 -5.33 39.44
CA ASP A 468 11.95 -5.97 40.65
C ASP A 468 10.75 -6.85 40.32
N PRO A 469 10.83 -8.18 40.57
CA PRO A 469 9.68 -9.06 40.39
C PRO A 469 8.48 -8.73 41.27
N ALA A 470 8.70 -8.02 42.38
CA ALA A 470 7.67 -7.62 43.35
C ALA A 470 7.05 -6.25 43.01
N GLU A 471 7.54 -5.57 41.95
CA GLU A 471 6.99 -4.26 41.54
C GLU A 471 5.51 -4.39 41.19
N GLU A 472 4.74 -3.47 41.77
CA GLU A 472 3.30 -3.40 41.56
C GLU A 472 2.98 -2.90 40.15
N LEU A 473 2.10 -3.60 39.44
CA LEU A 473 1.63 -3.23 38.11
C LEU A 473 0.12 -3.00 38.11
N PRO A 474 -0.37 -1.90 37.48
CA PRO A 474 0.33 -0.85 36.73
C PRO A 474 1.28 -0.04 37.60
N LEU A 475 2.36 0.47 36.97
CA LEU A 475 3.37 1.30 37.64
C LEU A 475 2.74 2.50 38.35
N THR A 476 3.20 2.78 39.57
CA THR A 476 2.67 3.83 40.44
C THR A 476 3.58 5.07 40.51
N ALA A 477 3.12 6.12 41.18
CA ALA A 477 3.91 7.32 41.38
C ALA A 477 5.26 7.07 42.07
N ASN A 478 5.31 6.11 42.98
CA ASN A 478 6.55 5.74 43.68
C ASN A 478 7.60 5.19 42.74
N PHE A 479 7.17 4.36 41.75
CA PHE A 479 8.07 3.86 40.72
C PHE A 479 8.66 5.02 39.92
N PHE A 480 7.84 5.92 39.39
CA PHE A 480 8.28 7.04 38.53
C PHE A 480 9.14 8.07 39.25
N ALA A 481 9.04 8.17 40.58
CA ALA A 481 9.89 9.07 41.39
C ALA A 481 11.36 8.60 41.44
N ASN A 482 11.62 7.31 41.22
CA ASN A 482 12.95 6.68 41.41
C ASN A 482 13.46 5.93 40.19
N CYS A 483 12.72 5.89 39.08
CA CYS A 483 13.12 5.16 37.88
C CYS A 483 13.87 6.04 36.87
N GLN A 484 14.59 5.38 35.98
CA GLN A 484 15.14 5.97 34.77
C GLN A 484 14.36 5.47 33.55
N ILE A 485 14.22 6.37 32.58
CA ILE A 485 13.66 6.01 31.27
C ILE A 485 14.70 5.15 30.56
N GLU A 486 14.35 3.91 30.21
CA GLU A 486 15.22 3.02 29.44
C GLU A 486 15.35 3.51 28.00
N GLU A 487 14.21 3.85 27.37
CA GLU A 487 14.12 4.37 26.01
C GLU A 487 12.95 5.32 25.84
N SER A 488 13.07 6.28 24.95
CA SER A 488 11.98 7.20 24.63
C SER A 488 11.89 7.49 23.13
N HIS A 489 10.71 7.79 22.66
CA HIS A 489 10.47 8.41 21.36
C HIS A 489 10.08 9.88 21.58
N GLN A 490 10.85 10.79 20.98
CA GLN A 490 10.53 12.22 21.02
C GLN A 490 9.18 12.47 20.36
N THR A 491 8.38 13.34 20.97
CA THR A 491 7.06 13.66 20.46
C THR A 491 7.11 14.39 19.14
N GLN A 492 6.24 13.98 18.24
CA GLN A 492 6.10 14.54 16.90
C GLN A 492 4.63 14.72 16.55
N ILE A 493 4.32 15.80 15.82
CA ILE A 493 2.99 16.00 15.23
C ILE A 493 2.93 15.14 13.96
N ARG A 494 2.60 13.87 14.13
CA ARG A 494 2.55 12.84 13.09
C ARG A 494 1.42 11.87 13.35
N ARG A 495 0.98 11.16 12.29
CA ARG A 495 0.01 10.07 12.45
C ARG A 495 0.54 8.95 13.34
N ALA A 496 1.81 8.60 13.17
CA ALA A 496 2.47 7.56 13.96
C ALA A 496 3.79 8.03 14.56
N ALA A 497 4.11 7.53 15.76
CA ALA A 497 5.41 7.61 16.42
C ALA A 497 6.01 6.22 16.46
N THR A 498 7.08 5.98 15.71
CA THR A 498 7.68 4.65 15.52
C THR A 498 9.17 4.68 15.86
N LYS A 499 9.62 3.74 16.70
CA LYS A 499 11.03 3.59 17.07
C LYS A 499 11.43 2.12 17.15
N ARG A 500 12.62 1.80 16.62
CA ARG A 500 13.30 0.54 16.84
C ARG A 500 14.07 0.58 18.15
N LEU A 501 13.92 -0.44 18.96
CA LEU A 501 14.57 -0.58 20.25
C LEU A 501 15.41 -1.85 20.30
N HIS A 502 16.58 -1.77 20.94
CA HIS A 502 17.47 -2.90 21.26
C HIS A 502 17.54 -3.04 22.76
N LEU A 503 16.78 -3.97 23.31
CA LEU A 503 16.60 -4.13 24.75
C LEU A 503 17.21 -5.45 25.21
N LYS A 504 17.80 -5.50 26.41
CA LYS A 504 18.17 -6.77 27.04
C LYS A 504 16.89 -7.54 27.39
N PRO A 505 16.93 -8.89 27.48
CA PRO A 505 15.79 -9.65 27.96
C PRO A 505 15.27 -9.09 29.28
N GLY A 506 13.95 -9.07 29.47
CA GLY A 506 13.34 -8.52 30.67
C GLY A 506 11.88 -8.13 30.49
N LYS A 507 11.34 -7.46 31.49
CA LYS A 507 10.00 -6.87 31.48
C LYS A 507 10.09 -5.37 31.30
N PHE A 508 9.24 -4.83 30.45
CA PHE A 508 9.18 -3.38 30.18
C PHE A 508 7.74 -2.91 30.14
N VAL A 509 7.52 -1.70 30.60
CA VAL A 509 6.25 -0.98 30.47
C VAL A 509 6.40 0.13 29.47
N ILE A 510 5.56 0.12 28.44
CA ILE A 510 5.48 1.15 27.40
C ILE A 510 4.31 2.07 27.73
N ILE A 511 4.54 3.37 27.75
CA ILE A 511 3.55 4.40 28.05
C ILE A 511 3.44 5.35 26.87
N PRO A 512 2.37 5.25 26.06
CA PRO A 512 2.10 6.19 24.98
C PRO A 512 1.62 7.54 25.49
N HIS A 513 2.14 8.64 24.94
CA HIS A 513 1.79 10.01 25.32
C HIS A 513 1.17 10.79 24.17
N ASN A 514 0.27 11.72 24.54
CA ASN A 514 -0.24 12.74 23.63
C ASN A 514 -0.20 14.09 24.33
N TYR A 515 0.64 14.99 23.82
CA TYR A 515 0.86 16.33 24.38
C TYR A 515 0.00 17.42 23.73
N GLN A 516 -1.07 17.07 23.07
CA GLN A 516 -1.98 18.07 22.53
C GLN A 516 -2.71 18.77 23.69
N LYS A 517 -2.62 20.09 23.76
CA LYS A 517 -3.42 20.88 24.70
C LYS A 517 -4.91 20.76 24.32
N ALA A 518 -5.74 20.44 25.28
CA ALA A 518 -7.18 20.50 25.06
C ALA A 518 -7.57 21.95 24.71
N SER A 519 -8.23 22.15 23.59
CA SER A 519 -8.83 23.44 23.24
C SER A 519 -10.26 23.45 23.77
N GLY A 520 -10.52 24.18 24.86
CA GLY A 520 -11.86 24.29 25.45
C GLY A 520 -12.00 23.64 26.84
N SER A 521 -13.14 23.76 27.45
CA SER A 521 -13.45 23.28 28.80
C SER A 521 -13.87 21.81 28.86
N GLU A 522 -13.95 21.11 27.76
CA GLU A 522 -14.41 19.71 27.68
C GLU A 522 -13.26 18.72 27.64
N GLU A 523 -13.41 17.63 28.41
CA GLU A 523 -12.55 16.47 28.37
C GLU A 523 -12.73 15.74 27.03
N SER A 524 -11.68 15.60 26.23
CA SER A 524 -11.76 14.88 24.95
C SER A 524 -10.95 13.59 25.01
N THR A 525 -11.52 12.51 24.49
CA THR A 525 -10.86 11.21 24.40
C THR A 525 -10.34 11.00 22.99
N LYS A 526 -9.02 10.77 22.87
CA LYS A 526 -8.37 10.39 21.60
C LYS A 526 -7.96 8.93 21.63
N ARG A 527 -8.29 8.20 20.57
CA ARG A 527 -7.93 6.78 20.43
C ARG A 527 -6.56 6.64 19.76
N PHE A 528 -5.85 5.59 20.12
CA PHE A 528 -4.63 5.17 19.46
C PHE A 528 -4.58 3.64 19.32
N LEU A 529 -3.72 3.17 18.41
CA LEU A 529 -3.35 1.79 18.27
C LEU A 529 -1.86 1.67 18.60
N ILE A 530 -1.51 0.88 19.62
CA ILE A 530 -0.12 0.52 19.86
C ILE A 530 0.17 -0.79 19.16
N ARG A 531 1.23 -0.80 18.35
CA ARG A 531 1.70 -1.95 17.58
C ARG A 531 3.14 -2.26 17.95
N VAL A 532 3.41 -3.53 18.19
CA VAL A 532 4.76 -4.00 18.51
C VAL A 532 5.12 -5.15 17.59
N LEU A 533 6.20 -4.97 16.81
CA LEU A 533 6.86 -6.06 16.11
C LEU A 533 8.03 -6.58 16.95
N HIS A 534 8.13 -7.88 17.13
CA HIS A 534 9.22 -8.53 17.87
C HIS A 534 9.61 -9.86 17.22
N GLU A 535 10.88 -10.23 17.34
CA GLU A 535 11.43 -11.44 16.69
C GLU A 535 11.27 -12.70 17.55
N GLY A 536 11.38 -12.60 18.84
CA GLY A 536 11.47 -13.75 19.74
C GLY A 536 10.17 -14.20 20.39
N ARG A 537 10.29 -14.96 21.47
CA ARG A 537 9.20 -15.29 22.38
C ARG A 537 8.99 -14.13 23.35
N GLY A 538 7.79 -13.60 23.35
CA GLY A 538 7.40 -12.51 24.22
C GLY A 538 5.90 -12.50 24.45
N SER A 539 5.49 -11.74 25.45
CA SER A 539 4.08 -11.44 25.71
C SER A 539 3.86 -9.94 25.70
N PHE A 540 2.72 -9.52 25.19
CA PHE A 540 2.32 -8.11 25.16
C PHE A 540 0.88 -7.99 25.64
N LYS A 541 0.64 -7.15 26.65
CA LYS A 541 -0.70 -6.93 27.22
C LYS A 541 -0.88 -5.52 27.75
N ARG A 542 -2.12 -5.06 27.77
CA ARG A 542 -2.52 -3.82 28.46
C ARG A 542 -2.59 -4.08 29.96
N LEU A 543 -2.11 -3.14 30.76
CA LEU A 543 -2.18 -3.16 32.24
C LEU A 543 -3.29 -2.21 32.74
N LYS A 544 -3.42 -1.05 32.12
CA LYS A 544 -4.36 -0.01 32.49
C LYS A 544 -5.00 0.64 31.27
#